data_bc51c989d5e5469c04d8d7d0dee51b9f
#
_entry.id   bc51c989d5e5469c04d8d7d0dee51b9f
#
_cell.length_a   1.000
_cell.length_b   1.000
_cell.length_c   1.000
_cell.angle_alpha   90.00
_cell.angle_beta   90.00
_cell.angle_gamma   90.00
#
_symmetry.space_group_name_H-M   'P 1'
#
loop_
_entity.id
_entity.type
_entity.pdbx_description
1 polymer ?
#
loop_
_entity_poly.entity_id
_entity_poly.type
_entity_poly.pdbx_seq_one_letter_code
_entity_poly.pdbx_strand_id
1 'polypeptide(L)'
;MTGSPSSSDDGPRRESESTAVEPQRPKLPWYLNTRTLVSHLFFGPYIYVPLITALVWLAGLLALISVWARDGKPKYALKEASIVYVSNVAGKHKAIFIPITCVTAVGFVLSLVLERWLRRVDRLPTDIRKREKILNWLAILCATIGGIALILLAIFDNFNHSSVHWSMAAIFIVLTSLSAILQTGQVWSLHKDHPDRKSLLRNSIIKLIILFFGVAGAIAFAALYGVCHGSSLPRKKHSAKTCNRVTSGAAAMEWAIAFILVFFFLTLVADLWPAGKSSPRYMRQLARWQEKHEPGTAHDFTGRRAFTAHPERWENDGDAVDPVEARADEMHAAMKARNQGIDPTAPSPAHFPPPTIPLSSIAIHSNEPLNEHAAEPGQSRV
;
A
#
# COMPACT_ATOMS: atom_id res chain seq x y z
N MET A 1 2.90 -24.06 86.92
CA MET A 1 4.29 -24.16 86.51
C MET A 1 4.43 -23.45 85.21
N THR A 2 4.74 -22.25 85.29
CA THR A 2 5.73 -21.38 84.69
C THR A 2 5.67 -21.31 83.10
N GLY A 3 4.92 -20.35 82.58
CA GLY A 3 5.04 -19.89 81.22
C GLY A 3 5.52 -18.45 81.23
N SER A 4 6.61 -18.19 80.53
CA SER A 4 7.14 -16.86 80.32
C SER A 4 6.39 -16.18 79.17
N PRO A 5 6.10 -14.88 79.16
CA PRO A 5 5.60 -14.13 78.08
C PRO A 5 6.76 -13.61 77.26
N SER A 6 6.75 -13.88 75.91
CA SER A 6 7.62 -13.23 74.93
C SER A 6 7.02 -11.89 74.51
N SER A 7 7.71 -10.84 74.80
CA SER A 7 7.49 -9.49 74.37
C SER A 7 7.72 -9.40 72.83
N SER A 8 6.69 -9.16 72.03
CA SER A 8 6.78 -8.75 70.65
C SER A 8 6.77 -7.22 70.57
N ASP A 9 7.91 -6.67 70.27
CA ASP A 9 8.13 -5.25 69.96
C ASP A 9 7.77 -4.98 68.56
N ASP A 10 6.49 -4.61 68.25
CA ASP A 10 6.01 -4.17 66.96
C ASP A 10 6.22 -2.65 66.81
N GLY A 11 7.46 -2.30 66.45
CA GLY A 11 7.74 -0.94 66.00
C GLY A 11 7.05 -0.63 64.69
N PRO A 12 6.38 0.54 64.55
CA PRO A 12 5.72 0.89 63.28
C PRO A 12 6.76 1.14 62.19
N ARG A 13 6.85 0.21 61.22
CA ARG A 13 7.59 0.35 59.98
C ARG A 13 6.92 1.48 59.22
N ARG A 14 7.45 2.70 59.30
CA ARG A 14 7.15 3.79 58.35
C ARG A 14 7.68 3.38 56.97
N GLU A 15 6.86 2.78 56.18
CA GLU A 15 7.05 2.73 54.75
C GLU A 15 6.89 4.18 54.24
N SER A 16 8.02 4.86 54.06
CA SER A 16 8.08 6.07 53.29
C SER A 16 7.85 5.67 51.83
N GLU A 17 6.60 5.60 51.48
CA GLU A 17 6.17 5.50 50.05
C GLU A 17 6.62 6.78 49.38
N SER A 18 7.86 6.74 48.86
CA SER A 18 8.39 7.72 47.96
C SER A 18 7.55 7.59 46.67
N THR A 19 6.47 8.35 46.61
CA THR A 19 5.77 8.63 45.36
C THR A 19 6.75 9.38 44.44
N ALA A 20 7.61 8.60 43.79
CA ALA A 20 8.40 9.10 42.66
C ALA A 20 7.39 9.58 41.63
N VAL A 21 7.19 10.90 41.57
CA VAL A 21 6.42 11.54 40.50
C VAL A 21 7.14 11.20 39.20
N GLU A 22 6.56 10.26 38.48
CA GLU A 22 7.06 9.88 37.14
C GLU A 22 7.13 11.17 36.29
N PRO A 23 8.32 11.54 35.82
CA PRO A 23 8.47 12.77 35.05
C PRO A 23 7.55 12.72 33.85
N GLN A 24 6.57 13.62 33.79
CA GLN A 24 5.64 13.70 32.67
C GLN A 24 6.44 13.92 31.39
N ARG A 25 6.46 12.91 30.52
CA ARG A 25 7.12 13.03 29.21
C ARG A 25 6.53 14.21 28.43
N PRO A 26 7.36 15.08 27.87
CA PRO A 26 6.89 16.24 27.12
C PRO A 26 6.03 15.81 25.95
N LYS A 27 4.84 16.41 25.80
CA LYS A 27 3.91 16.07 24.71
C LYS A 27 4.49 16.43 23.37
N LEU A 28 4.47 15.48 22.45
CA LEU A 28 4.93 15.68 21.07
C LEU A 28 4.08 16.78 20.40
N PRO A 29 4.68 17.75 19.71
CA PRO A 29 3.92 18.78 19.01
C PRO A 29 3.04 18.17 17.92
N TRP A 30 1.87 18.79 17.67
CA TRP A 30 0.85 18.27 16.75
C TRP A 30 1.39 17.96 15.34
N TYR A 31 2.36 18.71 14.84
CA TYR A 31 2.96 18.51 13.52
C TYR A 31 3.90 17.29 13.46
N LEU A 32 4.48 16.87 14.60
CA LEU A 32 5.27 15.63 14.71
C LEU A 32 4.40 14.40 15.02
N ASN A 33 3.12 14.61 15.33
CA ASN A 33 2.22 13.50 15.59
C ASN A 33 1.78 12.84 14.26
N THR A 34 2.46 11.78 13.86
CA THR A 34 2.20 11.04 12.61
C THR A 34 0.88 10.25 12.60
N ARG A 35 0.09 10.32 13.69
CA ARG A 35 -1.27 9.76 13.72
C ARG A 35 -2.28 10.65 13.00
N THR A 36 -1.93 11.90 12.71
CA THR A 36 -2.79 12.86 12.02
C THR A 36 -2.47 12.92 10.52
N LEU A 37 -3.49 13.06 9.68
CA LEU A 37 -3.33 13.28 8.24
C LEU A 37 -2.45 14.50 7.96
N VAL A 38 -2.61 15.57 8.74
CA VAL A 38 -1.89 16.84 8.52
C VAL A 38 -0.37 16.67 8.61
N SER A 39 0.11 15.81 9.51
CA SER A 39 1.56 15.55 9.61
C SER A 39 2.15 14.92 8.34
N HIS A 40 1.35 14.10 7.65
CA HIS A 40 1.78 13.47 6.39
C HIS A 40 1.95 14.49 5.25
N LEU A 41 1.27 15.64 5.29
CA LEU A 41 1.47 16.70 4.30
C LEU A 41 2.93 17.19 4.30
N PHE A 42 3.54 17.27 5.48
CA PHE A 42 4.90 17.76 5.64
C PHE A 42 5.97 16.67 5.49
N PHE A 43 5.67 15.44 5.90
CA PHE A 43 6.66 14.36 6.02
C PHE A 43 6.56 13.28 4.96
N GLY A 44 5.42 13.16 4.27
CA GLY A 44 5.25 12.16 3.22
C GLY A 44 3.89 12.25 2.55
N PRO A 45 3.72 13.10 1.54
CA PRO A 45 2.42 13.34 0.87
C PRO A 45 1.92 12.11 0.08
N TYR A 46 2.63 10.98 0.14
CA TYR A 46 2.35 9.78 -0.64
C TYR A 46 0.98 9.17 -0.36
N ILE A 47 0.47 9.30 0.87
CA ILE A 47 -0.83 8.79 1.28
C ILE A 47 -1.99 9.53 0.60
N TYR A 48 -1.76 10.75 0.14
CA TYR A 48 -2.82 11.55 -0.52
C TYR A 48 -3.17 11.00 -1.90
N VAL A 49 -2.26 10.27 -2.57
CA VAL A 49 -2.56 9.68 -3.87
C VAL A 49 -3.70 8.66 -3.78
N PRO A 50 -3.61 7.58 -2.99
CA PRO A 50 -4.72 6.65 -2.84
C PRO A 50 -5.92 7.27 -2.12
N LEU A 51 -5.73 8.25 -1.22
CA LEU A 51 -6.82 8.94 -0.55
C LEU A 51 -7.65 9.75 -1.55
N ILE A 52 -7.01 10.55 -2.41
CA ILE A 52 -7.69 11.31 -3.46
C ILE A 52 -8.38 10.35 -4.43
N THR A 53 -7.73 9.25 -4.80
CA THR A 53 -8.32 8.21 -5.64
C THR A 53 -9.63 7.66 -5.03
N ALA A 54 -9.61 7.32 -3.75
CA ALA A 54 -10.80 6.84 -3.03
C ALA A 54 -11.90 7.88 -2.98
N LEU A 55 -11.54 9.15 -2.68
CA LEU A 55 -12.50 10.25 -2.56
C LEU A 55 -13.11 10.65 -3.91
N VAL A 56 -12.31 10.67 -4.98
CA VAL A 56 -12.80 10.98 -6.33
C VAL A 56 -13.76 9.88 -6.81
N TRP A 57 -13.41 8.61 -6.59
CA TRP A 57 -14.28 7.50 -6.93
C TRP A 57 -15.59 7.53 -6.14
N LEU A 58 -15.52 7.75 -4.82
CA LEU A 58 -16.70 7.89 -3.97
C LEU A 58 -17.58 9.07 -4.40
N ALA A 59 -16.99 10.24 -4.61
CA ALA A 59 -17.70 11.43 -5.07
C ALA A 59 -18.40 11.18 -6.40
N GLY A 60 -17.75 10.45 -7.31
CA GLY A 60 -18.32 10.04 -8.59
C GLY A 60 -19.56 9.16 -8.43
N LEU A 61 -19.48 8.14 -7.59
CA LEU A 61 -20.63 7.27 -7.32
C LEU A 61 -21.79 8.04 -6.71
N LEU A 62 -21.51 8.92 -5.73
CA LEU A 62 -22.52 9.78 -5.11
C LEU A 62 -23.13 10.76 -6.12
N ALA A 63 -22.32 11.34 -7.00
CA ALA A 63 -22.80 12.22 -8.06
C ALA A 63 -23.73 11.47 -9.03
N LEU A 64 -23.37 10.26 -9.46
CA LEU A 64 -24.23 9.44 -10.34
C LEU A 64 -25.57 9.10 -9.67
N ILE A 65 -25.56 8.68 -8.40
CA ILE A 65 -26.78 8.42 -7.64
C ILE A 65 -27.63 9.70 -7.52
N SER A 66 -27.00 10.82 -7.21
CA SER A 66 -27.69 12.11 -7.01
C SER A 66 -28.34 12.60 -8.29
N VAL A 67 -27.66 12.51 -9.43
CA VAL A 67 -28.21 12.90 -10.74
C VAL A 67 -29.37 11.97 -11.11
N TRP A 68 -29.20 10.65 -10.97
CA TRP A 68 -30.27 9.67 -11.23
C TRP A 68 -31.50 9.92 -10.33
N ALA A 69 -31.29 10.20 -9.05
CA ALA A 69 -32.36 10.52 -8.12
C ALA A 69 -33.07 11.82 -8.45
N ARG A 70 -32.30 12.89 -8.79
CA ARG A 70 -32.82 14.21 -9.18
C ARG A 70 -33.68 14.15 -10.44
N ASP A 71 -33.27 13.33 -11.40
CA ASP A 71 -33.98 13.17 -12.67
C ASP A 71 -35.24 12.29 -12.53
N GLY A 72 -35.65 11.96 -11.31
CA GLY A 72 -36.87 11.18 -11.05
C GLY A 72 -36.71 9.67 -11.19
N LYS A 73 -35.46 9.17 -11.10
CA LYS A 73 -35.11 7.74 -11.21
C LYS A 73 -35.54 7.11 -12.54
N PRO A 74 -35.19 7.74 -13.68
CA PRO A 74 -35.64 7.28 -14.97
C PRO A 74 -35.07 5.90 -15.30
N LYS A 75 -35.81 5.15 -16.10
CA LYS A 75 -35.31 4.00 -16.85
C LYS A 75 -34.80 4.51 -18.19
N TYR A 76 -33.54 4.29 -18.47
CA TYR A 76 -32.90 4.78 -19.72
C TYR A 76 -33.16 3.88 -20.92
N ALA A 77 -33.63 2.63 -20.67
CA ALA A 77 -34.04 1.69 -21.71
C ALA A 77 -35.24 0.85 -21.25
N LEU A 78 -36.07 0.39 -22.18
CA LEU A 78 -37.26 -0.41 -21.91
C LEU A 78 -36.97 -1.73 -21.16
N LYS A 79 -35.77 -2.26 -21.33
CA LYS A 79 -35.33 -3.52 -20.68
C LYS A 79 -34.78 -3.32 -19.26
N GLU A 80 -34.71 -2.08 -18.75
CA GLU A 80 -34.19 -1.84 -17.41
C GLU A 80 -35.17 -2.18 -16.31
N ALA A 81 -34.60 -2.63 -15.20
CA ALA A 81 -35.34 -2.98 -13.99
C ALA A 81 -35.65 -1.75 -13.12
N SER A 82 -36.24 -1.98 -11.95
CA SER A 82 -36.58 -0.91 -11.00
C SER A 82 -35.31 -0.22 -10.44
N ILE A 83 -34.20 -0.97 -10.28
CA ILE A 83 -32.89 -0.44 -9.96
C ILE A 83 -32.06 -0.48 -11.24
N VAL A 84 -31.48 0.67 -11.60
CA VAL A 84 -30.70 0.84 -12.81
C VAL A 84 -29.23 0.54 -12.53
N TYR A 85 -28.53 -0.07 -13.48
CA TYR A 85 -27.10 -0.34 -13.39
C TYR A 85 -26.26 0.95 -13.29
N VAL A 86 -25.16 0.90 -12.50
CA VAL A 86 -24.17 2.00 -12.46
C VAL A 86 -23.73 2.36 -13.86
N SER A 87 -23.42 1.35 -14.67
CA SER A 87 -22.94 1.51 -16.05
C SER A 87 -23.93 2.23 -16.95
N ASN A 88 -25.25 2.05 -16.74
CA ASN A 88 -26.27 2.73 -17.51
C ASN A 88 -26.43 4.19 -17.10
N VAL A 89 -26.40 4.49 -15.79
CA VAL A 89 -26.39 5.87 -15.29
C VAL A 89 -25.14 6.60 -15.82
N ALA A 90 -23.98 5.95 -15.68
CA ALA A 90 -22.70 6.46 -16.16
C ALA A 90 -22.67 6.70 -17.67
N GLY A 91 -23.27 5.79 -18.47
CA GLY A 91 -23.37 5.90 -19.92
C GLY A 91 -24.21 7.10 -20.38
N LYS A 92 -25.19 7.54 -19.57
CA LYS A 92 -25.96 8.77 -19.81
C LYS A 92 -25.22 10.03 -19.37
N HIS A 93 -24.43 9.92 -18.33
CA HIS A 93 -23.67 11.03 -17.72
C HIS A 93 -22.17 10.90 -17.92
N LYS A 94 -21.73 10.60 -19.17
CA LYS A 94 -20.31 10.39 -19.53
C LYS A 94 -19.41 11.54 -19.12
N ALA A 95 -19.89 12.78 -19.20
CA ALA A 95 -19.13 13.98 -18.83
C ALA A 95 -18.70 13.96 -17.35
N ILE A 96 -19.45 13.30 -16.49
CA ILE A 96 -19.10 13.08 -15.07
C ILE A 96 -18.22 11.84 -14.94
N PHE A 97 -18.60 10.72 -15.58
CA PHE A 97 -17.99 9.43 -15.33
C PHE A 97 -16.59 9.29 -15.94
N ILE A 98 -16.34 9.76 -17.16
CA ILE A 98 -15.04 9.62 -17.82
C ILE A 98 -13.92 10.30 -17.04
N PRO A 99 -14.01 11.58 -16.59
CA PRO A 99 -12.95 12.18 -15.80
C PRO A 99 -12.67 11.42 -14.48
N ILE A 100 -13.73 10.96 -13.82
CA ILE A 100 -13.62 10.23 -12.56
C ILE A 100 -12.89 8.91 -12.77
N THR A 101 -13.23 8.14 -13.81
CA THR A 101 -12.56 6.88 -14.12
C THR A 101 -11.10 7.10 -14.52
N CYS A 102 -10.79 8.14 -15.27
CA CYS A 102 -9.41 8.50 -15.63
C CYS A 102 -8.57 8.81 -14.38
N VAL A 103 -9.07 9.68 -13.49
CA VAL A 103 -8.36 10.02 -12.25
C VAL A 103 -8.20 8.79 -11.36
N THR A 104 -9.25 7.97 -11.25
CA THR A 104 -9.24 6.75 -10.44
C THR A 104 -8.24 5.72 -10.98
N ALA A 105 -8.24 5.46 -12.28
CA ALA A 105 -7.33 4.51 -12.91
C ALA A 105 -5.85 4.94 -12.74
N VAL A 106 -5.55 6.20 -13.05
CA VAL A 106 -4.20 6.76 -12.88
C VAL A 106 -3.78 6.75 -11.41
N GLY A 107 -4.66 7.21 -10.51
CA GLY A 107 -4.38 7.26 -9.08
C GLY A 107 -4.16 5.87 -8.48
N PHE A 108 -4.89 4.85 -8.93
CA PHE A 108 -4.70 3.46 -8.52
C PHE A 108 -3.31 2.94 -8.92
N VAL A 109 -2.95 3.04 -10.19
CA VAL A 109 -1.64 2.59 -10.69
C VAL A 109 -0.51 3.37 -10.01
N LEU A 110 -0.65 4.68 -9.88
CA LEU A 110 0.34 5.53 -9.23
C LEU A 110 0.53 5.15 -7.75
N SER A 111 -0.54 4.78 -7.04
CA SER A 111 -0.45 4.31 -5.65
C SER A 111 0.44 3.08 -5.51
N LEU A 112 0.32 2.11 -6.43
CA LEU A 112 1.15 0.90 -6.44
C LEU A 112 2.60 1.17 -6.83
N VAL A 113 2.80 2.05 -7.80
CA VAL A 113 4.15 2.48 -8.21
C VAL A 113 4.85 3.21 -7.06
N LEU A 114 4.14 4.09 -6.35
CA LEU A 114 4.66 4.79 -5.17
C LEU A 114 4.98 3.83 -4.03
N GLU A 115 4.12 2.84 -3.76
CA GLU A 115 4.41 1.81 -2.77
C GLU A 115 5.70 1.07 -3.10
N ARG A 116 5.87 0.66 -4.35
CA ARG A 116 7.08 0.01 -4.81
C ARG A 116 8.31 0.91 -4.71
N TRP A 117 8.19 2.16 -5.11
CA TRP A 117 9.28 3.12 -5.02
C TRP A 117 9.71 3.34 -3.56
N LEU A 118 8.73 3.50 -2.65
CA LEU A 118 9.00 3.67 -1.22
C LEU A 118 9.68 2.44 -0.59
N ARG A 119 9.34 1.22 -1.04
CA ARG A 119 10.05 0.01 -0.63
C ARG A 119 11.49 -0.02 -1.15
N ARG A 120 11.72 0.48 -2.37
CA ARG A 120 13.05 0.54 -2.98
C ARG A 120 13.99 1.54 -2.29
N VAL A 121 13.44 2.63 -1.75
CA VAL A 121 14.21 3.67 -1.03
C VAL A 121 14.20 3.45 0.49
N ASP A 122 13.88 2.23 0.94
CA ASP A 122 13.89 1.79 2.34
C ASP A 122 12.97 2.60 3.27
N ARG A 123 11.93 3.24 2.73
CA ARG A 123 10.93 3.99 3.51
C ARG A 123 9.73 3.16 3.93
N LEU A 124 9.54 2.01 3.31
CA LEU A 124 8.63 0.94 3.68
C LEU A 124 9.44 -0.35 3.86
N PRO A 125 8.90 -1.38 4.53
CA PRO A 125 9.57 -2.67 4.64
C PRO A 125 10.02 -3.17 3.28
N THR A 126 11.32 -3.48 3.17
CA THR A 126 11.94 -3.86 1.89
C THR A 126 11.58 -5.28 1.48
N ASP A 127 11.47 -5.48 0.18
CA ASP A 127 11.29 -6.81 -0.41
C ASP A 127 12.60 -7.61 -0.28
N ILE A 128 12.62 -8.64 0.57
CA ILE A 128 13.79 -9.48 0.82
C ILE A 128 13.92 -10.53 -0.29
N ARG A 129 12.79 -11.14 -0.68
CA ARG A 129 12.76 -12.27 -1.60
C ARG A 129 12.46 -11.84 -3.03
N LYS A 130 13.04 -12.54 -4.01
CA LYS A 130 12.77 -12.30 -5.45
C LYS A 130 11.28 -12.40 -5.78
N ARG A 131 10.56 -13.35 -5.14
CA ARG A 131 9.11 -13.54 -5.34
C ARG A 131 8.28 -12.29 -5.02
N GLU A 132 8.62 -11.54 -3.98
CA GLU A 132 7.92 -10.32 -3.58
C GLU A 132 8.03 -9.24 -4.64
N LYS A 133 9.22 -9.10 -5.24
CA LYS A 133 9.47 -8.20 -6.36
C LYS A 133 8.64 -8.58 -7.59
N ILE A 134 8.53 -9.89 -7.88
CA ILE A 134 7.73 -10.41 -9.00
C ILE A 134 6.25 -10.14 -8.76
N LEU A 135 5.73 -10.50 -7.56
CA LEU A 135 4.33 -10.27 -7.19
C LEU A 135 3.94 -8.80 -7.33
N ASN A 136 4.82 -7.90 -6.89
CA ASN A 136 4.59 -6.46 -6.97
C ASN A 136 4.52 -5.98 -8.44
N TRP A 137 5.45 -6.41 -9.30
CA TRP A 137 5.43 -6.04 -10.72
C TRP A 137 4.20 -6.59 -11.44
N LEU A 138 3.81 -7.83 -11.15
CA LEU A 138 2.59 -8.42 -11.70
C LEU A 138 1.35 -7.67 -11.21
N ALA A 139 1.32 -7.26 -9.94
CA ALA A 139 0.22 -6.47 -9.40
C ALA A 139 0.08 -5.12 -10.13
N ILE A 140 1.20 -4.42 -10.38
CA ILE A 140 1.22 -3.15 -11.12
C ILE A 140 0.76 -3.38 -12.58
N LEU A 141 1.23 -4.43 -13.22
CA LEU A 141 0.84 -4.76 -14.60
C LEU A 141 -0.67 -5.03 -14.69
N CYS A 142 -1.21 -5.88 -13.79
CA CYS A 142 -2.65 -6.16 -13.73
C CYS A 142 -3.45 -4.89 -13.45
N ALA A 143 -3.01 -4.05 -12.51
CA ALA A 143 -3.66 -2.77 -12.21
C ALA A 143 -3.65 -1.83 -13.41
N THR A 144 -2.55 -1.78 -14.18
CA THR A 144 -2.44 -0.93 -15.37
C THR A 144 -3.41 -1.36 -16.46
N ILE A 145 -3.44 -2.65 -16.79
CA ILE A 145 -4.36 -3.17 -17.81
C ILE A 145 -5.82 -3.03 -17.33
N GLY A 146 -6.09 -3.33 -16.04
CA GLY A 146 -7.41 -3.12 -15.45
C GLY A 146 -7.84 -1.65 -15.44
N GLY A 147 -6.92 -0.72 -15.15
CA GLY A 147 -7.17 0.72 -15.20
C GLY A 147 -7.48 1.21 -16.62
N ILE A 148 -6.75 0.73 -17.63
CA ILE A 148 -7.06 1.00 -19.03
C ILE A 148 -8.45 0.48 -19.39
N ALA A 149 -8.78 -0.75 -18.97
CA ALA A 149 -10.10 -1.33 -19.20
C ALA A 149 -11.21 -0.51 -18.53
N LEU A 150 -10.98 0.05 -17.32
CA LEU A 150 -11.91 0.96 -16.64
C LEU A 150 -12.17 2.24 -17.45
N ILE A 151 -11.16 2.81 -18.05
CA ILE A 151 -11.30 4.00 -18.91
C ILE A 151 -12.06 3.64 -20.19
N LEU A 152 -11.71 2.52 -20.82
CA LEU A 152 -12.36 2.08 -22.05
C LEU A 152 -13.83 1.75 -21.83
N LEU A 153 -14.20 1.12 -20.71
CA LEU A 153 -15.62 0.86 -20.41
C LEU A 153 -16.43 2.13 -20.17
N ALA A 154 -15.77 3.21 -19.72
CA ALA A 154 -16.43 4.51 -19.56
C ALA A 154 -16.66 5.22 -20.88
N ILE A 155 -15.74 5.06 -21.84
CA ILE A 155 -15.83 5.61 -23.19
C ILE A 155 -16.87 4.84 -24.02
N PHE A 156 -16.74 3.50 -24.04
CA PHE A 156 -17.64 2.59 -24.73
C PHE A 156 -18.81 2.21 -23.84
N ASP A 157 -19.86 3.02 -23.88
CA ASP A 157 -21.05 2.80 -23.06
C ASP A 157 -21.83 1.54 -23.47
N ASN A 158 -22.65 1.05 -22.52
CA ASN A 158 -23.46 -0.17 -22.70
C ASN A 158 -24.60 0.00 -23.74
N PHE A 159 -24.98 1.23 -24.12
CA PHE A 159 -26.07 1.46 -25.06
C PHE A 159 -25.62 1.28 -26.51
N ASN A 160 -24.46 1.84 -26.87
CA ASN A 160 -23.95 1.86 -28.23
C ASN A 160 -22.96 0.73 -28.52
N HIS A 161 -22.18 0.31 -27.50
CA HIS A 161 -21.08 -0.65 -27.64
C HIS A 161 -21.13 -1.75 -26.58
N SER A 162 -22.30 -2.38 -26.40
CA SER A 162 -22.55 -3.32 -25.30
C SER A 162 -21.52 -4.45 -25.20
N SER A 163 -21.11 -5.05 -26.33
CA SER A 163 -20.13 -6.15 -26.33
C SER A 163 -18.75 -5.68 -25.83
N VAL A 164 -18.28 -4.52 -26.31
CA VAL A 164 -17.00 -3.94 -25.86
C VAL A 164 -17.06 -3.58 -24.39
N HIS A 165 -18.16 -2.91 -23.98
CA HIS A 165 -18.38 -2.53 -22.57
C HIS A 165 -18.28 -3.73 -21.62
N TRP A 166 -18.98 -4.83 -21.93
CA TRP A 166 -18.96 -6.05 -21.13
C TRP A 166 -17.58 -6.70 -21.06
N SER A 167 -16.86 -6.74 -22.19
CA SER A 167 -15.51 -7.28 -22.24
C SER A 167 -14.56 -6.44 -21.38
N MET A 168 -14.64 -5.10 -21.48
CA MET A 168 -13.81 -4.20 -20.67
C MET A 168 -14.17 -4.28 -19.19
N ALA A 169 -15.45 -4.40 -18.84
CA ALA A 169 -15.90 -4.60 -17.46
C ALA A 169 -15.36 -5.90 -16.86
N ALA A 170 -15.41 -7.00 -17.63
CA ALA A 170 -14.86 -8.28 -17.20
C ALA A 170 -13.33 -8.21 -16.99
N ILE A 171 -12.60 -7.62 -17.95
CA ILE A 171 -11.14 -7.41 -17.85
C ILE A 171 -10.82 -6.55 -16.62
N PHE A 172 -11.52 -5.45 -16.41
CA PHE A 172 -11.36 -4.58 -15.25
C PHE A 172 -11.53 -5.35 -13.93
N ILE A 173 -12.65 -6.06 -13.76
CA ILE A 173 -12.95 -6.78 -12.52
C ILE A 173 -11.91 -7.87 -12.26
N VAL A 174 -11.59 -8.69 -13.27
CA VAL A 174 -10.65 -9.82 -13.11
C VAL A 174 -9.26 -9.33 -12.80
N LEU A 175 -8.74 -8.35 -13.56
CA LEU A 175 -7.36 -7.89 -13.39
C LEU A 175 -7.19 -7.03 -12.14
N THR A 176 -8.19 -6.23 -11.75
CA THR A 176 -8.16 -5.49 -10.48
C THR A 176 -8.20 -6.46 -9.28
N SER A 177 -9.04 -7.49 -9.33
CA SER A 177 -9.08 -8.52 -8.29
C SER A 177 -7.75 -9.29 -8.21
N LEU A 178 -7.19 -9.66 -9.36
CA LEU A 178 -5.88 -10.34 -9.41
C LEU A 178 -4.77 -9.43 -8.85
N SER A 179 -4.76 -8.15 -9.20
CA SER A 179 -3.82 -7.18 -8.63
C SER A 179 -3.93 -7.14 -7.11
N ALA A 180 -5.16 -7.09 -6.56
CA ALA A 180 -5.42 -7.08 -5.13
C ALA A 180 -4.94 -8.39 -4.43
N ILE A 181 -5.15 -9.55 -5.07
CA ILE A 181 -4.65 -10.85 -4.58
C ILE A 181 -3.12 -10.84 -4.51
N LEU A 182 -2.46 -10.40 -5.58
CA LEU A 182 -0.99 -10.35 -5.67
C LEU A 182 -0.40 -9.41 -4.60
N GLN A 183 -1.00 -8.24 -4.38
CA GLN A 183 -0.62 -7.30 -3.32
C GLN A 183 -0.80 -7.92 -1.92
N THR A 184 -1.96 -8.55 -1.67
CA THR A 184 -2.23 -9.19 -0.38
C THR A 184 -1.22 -10.32 -0.13
N GLY A 185 -0.91 -11.12 -1.16
CA GLY A 185 0.10 -12.17 -1.10
C GLY A 185 1.51 -11.61 -0.81
N GLN A 186 1.85 -10.46 -1.39
CA GLN A 186 3.12 -9.77 -1.11
C GLN A 186 3.19 -9.32 0.35
N VAL A 187 2.17 -8.60 0.85
CA VAL A 187 2.15 -8.11 2.24
C VAL A 187 2.14 -9.28 3.24
N TRP A 188 1.45 -10.37 2.92
CA TRP A 188 1.48 -11.59 3.71
C TRP A 188 2.86 -12.24 3.77
N SER A 189 3.58 -12.26 2.63
CA SER A 189 4.97 -12.72 2.59
C SER A 189 5.89 -11.85 3.44
N LEU A 190 5.75 -10.52 3.33
CA LEU A 190 6.50 -9.57 4.13
C LEU A 190 6.25 -9.74 5.63
N HIS A 191 5.00 -10.04 6.06
CA HIS A 191 4.70 -10.26 7.46
C HIS A 191 5.47 -11.46 8.04
N LYS A 192 5.69 -12.52 7.25
CA LYS A 192 6.50 -13.67 7.68
C LYS A 192 7.96 -13.30 7.91
N ASP A 193 8.46 -12.34 7.17
CA ASP A 193 9.84 -11.86 7.27
C ASP A 193 9.99 -10.71 8.30
N HIS A 194 8.86 -10.12 8.75
CA HIS A 194 8.77 -9.04 9.76
C HIS A 194 7.67 -9.35 10.79
N PRO A 195 7.84 -10.37 11.66
CA PRO A 195 6.80 -10.81 12.58
C PRO A 195 6.37 -9.75 13.60
N ASP A 196 7.27 -8.82 13.93
CA ASP A 196 7.05 -7.75 14.92
C ASP A 196 6.05 -6.69 14.43
N ARG A 197 5.81 -6.60 13.13
CA ARG A 197 4.88 -5.62 12.54
C ARG A 197 3.46 -6.15 12.44
N LYS A 198 2.75 -6.21 13.56
CA LYS A 198 1.33 -6.65 13.64
C LYS A 198 0.41 -5.84 12.70
N SER A 199 0.77 -4.59 12.38
CA SER A 199 0.01 -3.75 11.44
C SER A 199 -0.03 -4.31 10.02
N LEU A 200 1.04 -4.97 9.54
CA LEU A 200 1.08 -5.61 8.22
C LEU A 200 0.06 -6.74 8.12
N LEU A 201 0.00 -7.60 9.15
CA LEU A 201 -0.98 -8.69 9.20
C LEU A 201 -2.41 -8.15 9.21
N ARG A 202 -2.68 -7.15 10.07
CA ARG A 202 -4.00 -6.53 10.15
C ARG A 202 -4.44 -5.95 8.81
N ASN A 203 -3.58 -5.21 8.13
CA ASN A 203 -3.88 -4.64 6.82
C ASN A 203 -4.12 -5.74 5.77
N SER A 204 -3.33 -6.82 5.78
CA SER A 204 -3.54 -7.96 4.88
C SER A 204 -4.89 -8.64 5.10
N ILE A 205 -5.29 -8.83 6.36
CA ILE A 205 -6.58 -9.44 6.71
C ILE A 205 -7.73 -8.54 6.24
N ILE A 206 -7.65 -7.23 6.50
CA ILE A 206 -8.67 -6.27 6.04
C ILE A 206 -8.79 -6.29 4.52
N LYS A 207 -7.66 -6.27 3.79
CA LYS A 207 -7.66 -6.40 2.33
C LYS A 207 -8.32 -7.69 1.87
N LEU A 208 -7.99 -8.81 2.51
CA LEU A 208 -8.55 -10.12 2.15
C LEU A 208 -10.06 -10.14 2.35
N ILE A 209 -10.57 -9.57 3.44
CA ILE A 209 -12.01 -9.46 3.72
C ILE A 209 -12.70 -8.62 2.63
N ILE A 210 -12.16 -7.44 2.32
CA ILE A 210 -12.71 -6.55 1.28
C ILE A 210 -12.70 -7.25 -0.08
N LEU A 211 -11.59 -7.92 -0.42
CA LEU A 211 -11.47 -8.69 -1.65
C LEU A 211 -12.47 -9.83 -1.72
N PHE A 212 -12.66 -10.56 -0.63
CA PHE A 212 -13.65 -11.64 -0.54
C PHE A 212 -15.06 -11.13 -0.85
N PHE A 213 -15.48 -10.02 -0.24
CA PHE A 213 -16.79 -9.43 -0.52
C PHE A 213 -16.90 -8.90 -1.95
N GLY A 214 -15.82 -8.32 -2.49
CA GLY A 214 -15.78 -7.87 -3.88
C GLY A 214 -15.97 -9.02 -4.89
N VAL A 215 -15.22 -10.10 -4.72
CA VAL A 215 -15.29 -11.29 -5.58
C VAL A 215 -16.64 -12.00 -5.42
N ALA A 216 -17.11 -12.19 -4.19
CA ALA A 216 -18.43 -12.78 -3.93
C ALA A 216 -19.56 -11.93 -4.56
N GLY A 217 -19.47 -10.61 -4.45
CA GLY A 217 -20.38 -9.68 -5.11
C GLY A 217 -20.34 -9.81 -6.64
N ALA A 218 -19.16 -9.95 -7.24
CA ALA A 218 -19.02 -10.13 -8.68
C ALA A 218 -19.62 -11.47 -9.16
N ILE A 219 -19.44 -12.55 -8.40
CA ILE A 219 -20.06 -13.85 -8.68
C ILE A 219 -21.59 -13.75 -8.56
N ALA A 220 -22.10 -13.13 -7.50
CA ALA A 220 -23.53 -12.91 -7.31
C ALA A 220 -24.12 -12.05 -8.44
N PHE A 221 -23.43 -10.98 -8.84
CA PHE A 221 -23.80 -10.16 -9.98
C PHE A 221 -23.90 -11.01 -11.26
N ALA A 222 -22.87 -11.80 -11.59
CA ALA A 222 -22.84 -12.64 -12.77
C ALA A 222 -23.97 -13.69 -12.78
N ALA A 223 -24.22 -14.33 -11.63
CA ALA A 223 -25.31 -15.29 -11.46
C ALA A 223 -26.68 -14.64 -11.68
N LEU A 224 -26.97 -13.52 -11.01
CA LEU A 224 -28.23 -12.78 -11.17
C LEU A 224 -28.40 -12.25 -12.58
N TYR A 225 -27.34 -11.71 -13.19
CA TYR A 225 -27.36 -11.24 -14.58
C TYR A 225 -27.70 -12.40 -15.54
N GLY A 226 -27.12 -13.57 -15.35
CA GLY A 226 -27.29 -14.75 -16.20
C GLY A 226 -28.75 -15.24 -16.30
N VAL A 227 -29.56 -15.10 -15.25
CA VAL A 227 -30.94 -15.58 -15.20
C VAL A 227 -31.83 -14.95 -16.28
N CYS A 228 -31.79 -13.61 -16.38
CA CYS A 228 -32.62 -12.85 -17.34
C CYS A 228 -31.77 -12.01 -18.33
N HIS A 229 -30.46 -12.25 -18.38
CA HIS A 229 -29.49 -11.54 -19.23
C HIS A 229 -29.60 -10.01 -19.09
N GLY A 230 -29.73 -9.55 -17.86
CA GLY A 230 -29.81 -8.13 -17.52
C GLY A 230 -31.06 -7.40 -18.05
N SER A 231 -32.13 -8.12 -18.37
CA SER A 231 -33.38 -7.57 -18.88
C SER A 231 -34.54 -7.80 -17.94
N SER A 232 -35.36 -6.79 -17.69
CA SER A 232 -36.63 -6.90 -16.94
C SER A 232 -37.77 -7.47 -17.74
N LEU A 233 -37.60 -7.63 -19.06
CA LEU A 233 -38.63 -8.16 -19.95
C LEU A 233 -38.83 -9.68 -19.71
N PRO A 234 -40.06 -10.19 -19.93
CA PRO A 234 -40.35 -11.62 -19.73
C PRO A 234 -39.51 -12.47 -20.70
N ARG A 235 -39.09 -13.64 -20.23
CA ARG A 235 -38.40 -14.66 -21.02
C ARG A 235 -39.14 -15.99 -21.00
N LYS A 236 -38.79 -16.89 -21.91
CA LYS A 236 -39.46 -18.20 -22.07
C LYS A 236 -39.65 -18.97 -20.73
N LYS A 237 -38.74 -18.81 -19.77
CA LYS A 237 -38.78 -19.53 -18.48
C LYS A 237 -39.10 -18.61 -17.28
N HIS A 238 -39.15 -17.29 -17.45
CA HIS A 238 -39.27 -16.35 -16.34
C HIS A 238 -40.27 -15.23 -16.63
N SER A 239 -41.12 -14.94 -15.65
CA SER A 239 -42.10 -13.84 -15.74
C SER A 239 -41.39 -12.47 -15.67
N ALA A 240 -42.05 -11.43 -16.16
CA ALA A 240 -41.55 -10.05 -16.07
C ALA A 240 -41.24 -9.62 -14.63
N LYS A 241 -42.10 -10.04 -13.66
CA LYS A 241 -41.91 -9.76 -12.22
C LYS A 241 -40.62 -10.40 -11.70
N THR A 242 -40.33 -11.65 -12.07
CA THR A 242 -39.09 -12.36 -11.69
C THR A 242 -37.89 -11.71 -12.32
N CYS A 243 -37.93 -11.42 -13.63
CA CYS A 243 -36.83 -10.78 -14.34
C CYS A 243 -36.53 -9.37 -13.79
N ASN A 244 -37.56 -8.58 -13.47
CA ASN A 244 -37.36 -7.28 -12.84
C ASN A 244 -36.66 -7.40 -11.47
N ARG A 245 -37.04 -8.36 -10.62
CA ARG A 245 -36.44 -8.57 -9.30
C ARG A 245 -34.96 -8.99 -9.44
N VAL A 246 -34.68 -9.96 -10.29
CA VAL A 246 -33.33 -10.51 -10.48
C VAL A 246 -32.40 -9.48 -11.10
N THR A 247 -32.88 -8.76 -12.12
CA THR A 247 -32.08 -7.68 -12.77
C THR A 247 -31.86 -6.51 -11.83
N SER A 248 -32.85 -6.13 -10.98
CA SER A 248 -32.64 -5.14 -9.92
C SER A 248 -31.61 -5.61 -8.89
N GLY A 249 -31.62 -6.91 -8.55
CA GLY A 249 -30.61 -7.50 -7.67
C GLY A 249 -29.21 -7.45 -8.28
N ALA A 250 -29.07 -7.75 -9.57
CA ALA A 250 -27.80 -7.62 -10.29
C ALA A 250 -27.30 -6.16 -10.28
N ALA A 251 -28.18 -5.19 -10.57
CA ALA A 251 -27.82 -3.77 -10.51
C ALA A 251 -27.39 -3.34 -9.10
N ALA A 252 -28.08 -3.81 -8.05
CA ALA A 252 -27.67 -3.54 -6.67
C ALA A 252 -26.28 -4.13 -6.35
N MET A 253 -25.94 -5.32 -6.88
CA MET A 253 -24.61 -5.90 -6.72
C MET A 253 -23.55 -5.08 -7.45
N GLU A 254 -23.82 -4.56 -8.64
CA GLU A 254 -22.90 -3.67 -9.36
C GLU A 254 -22.59 -2.41 -8.54
N TRP A 255 -23.59 -1.75 -7.96
CA TRP A 255 -23.40 -0.64 -7.04
C TRP A 255 -22.58 -1.04 -5.81
N ALA A 256 -22.89 -2.18 -5.19
CA ALA A 256 -22.18 -2.67 -4.02
C ALA A 256 -20.68 -2.88 -4.31
N ILE A 257 -20.36 -3.53 -5.43
CA ILE A 257 -18.97 -3.76 -5.86
C ILE A 257 -18.24 -2.42 -6.08
N ALA A 258 -18.92 -1.45 -6.71
CA ALA A 258 -18.35 -0.13 -6.94
C ALA A 258 -18.03 0.60 -5.62
N PHE A 259 -18.88 0.48 -4.58
CA PHE A 259 -18.60 1.02 -3.25
C PHE A 259 -17.51 0.21 -2.51
N ILE A 260 -17.46 -1.11 -2.65
CA ILE A 260 -16.39 -1.95 -2.08
C ILE A 260 -15.01 -1.51 -2.58
N LEU A 261 -14.92 -1.07 -3.84
CA LEU A 261 -13.67 -0.56 -4.42
C LEU A 261 -13.14 0.69 -3.69
N VAL A 262 -14.03 1.55 -3.12
CA VAL A 262 -13.62 2.67 -2.26
C VAL A 262 -12.82 2.15 -1.05
N PHE A 263 -13.34 1.15 -0.37
CA PHE A 263 -12.67 0.57 0.80
C PHE A 263 -11.34 -0.08 0.42
N PHE A 264 -11.26 -0.70 -0.76
CA PHE A 264 -9.99 -1.23 -1.27
C PHE A 264 -8.95 -0.11 -1.44
N PHE A 265 -9.30 1.02 -2.06
CA PHE A 265 -8.38 2.17 -2.18
C PHE A 265 -7.97 2.73 -0.82
N LEU A 266 -8.85 2.75 0.17
CA LEU A 266 -8.50 3.15 1.53
C LEU A 266 -7.49 2.21 2.20
N THR A 267 -7.46 0.93 1.83
CA THR A 267 -6.39 0.03 2.32
C THR A 267 -5.02 0.41 1.79
N LEU A 268 -4.93 0.97 0.57
CA LEU A 268 -3.66 1.48 0.02
C LEU A 268 -3.15 2.70 0.80
N VAL A 269 -4.07 3.54 1.34
CA VAL A 269 -3.69 4.62 2.27
C VAL A 269 -3.00 4.04 3.50
N ALA A 270 -3.58 2.97 4.08
CA ALA A 270 -3.02 2.31 5.27
C ALA A 270 -1.64 1.68 4.99
N ASP A 271 -1.40 1.15 3.78
CA ASP A 271 -0.10 0.59 3.40
C ASP A 271 0.98 1.66 3.25
N LEU A 272 0.62 2.85 2.77
CA LEU A 272 1.55 3.96 2.60
C LEU A 272 1.74 4.80 3.89
N TRP A 273 0.87 4.59 4.90
CA TRP A 273 0.90 5.36 6.15
C TRP A 273 2.27 5.35 6.85
N PRO A 274 2.99 4.21 6.97
CA PRO A 274 4.27 4.17 7.66
C PRO A 274 5.36 5.01 6.99
N ALA A 275 5.24 5.31 5.67
CA ALA A 275 6.24 6.07 4.93
C ALA A 275 6.41 7.52 5.42
N GLY A 276 5.42 8.08 6.12
CA GLY A 276 5.52 9.40 6.77
C GLY A 276 6.53 9.40 7.92
N LYS A 277 6.46 8.37 8.77
CA LYS A 277 7.33 8.20 9.93
C LYS A 277 8.79 7.96 9.55
N SER A 278 9.04 7.25 8.46
CA SER A 278 10.39 6.96 7.93
C SER A 278 10.97 8.10 7.07
N SER A 279 10.32 9.27 7.05
CA SER A 279 10.80 10.43 6.30
C SER A 279 12.07 11.02 6.90
N PRO A 280 13.14 11.29 6.10
CA PRO A 280 14.33 11.97 6.59
C PRO A 280 14.05 13.34 7.22
N ARG A 281 13.00 14.02 6.73
CA ARG A 281 12.54 15.29 7.32
C ARG A 281 11.93 15.08 8.69
N TYR A 282 11.09 14.07 8.83
CA TYR A 282 10.48 13.71 10.11
C TYR A 282 11.53 13.35 11.14
N MET A 283 12.45 12.44 10.80
CA MET A 283 13.51 11.97 11.70
C MET A 283 14.40 13.15 12.16
N ARG A 284 14.80 14.05 11.26
CA ARG A 284 15.58 15.23 11.65
C ARG A 284 14.83 16.17 12.59
N GLN A 285 13.53 16.38 12.38
CA GLN A 285 12.75 17.24 13.26
C GLN A 285 12.46 16.59 14.61
N LEU A 286 12.23 15.29 14.62
CA LEU A 286 12.09 14.52 15.85
C LEU A 286 13.37 14.56 16.68
N ALA A 287 14.53 14.33 16.06
CA ALA A 287 15.83 14.43 16.72
C ALA A 287 16.06 15.79 17.36
N ARG A 288 15.80 16.90 16.64
CA ARG A 288 15.91 18.26 17.18
C ARG A 288 14.97 18.52 18.34
N TRP A 289 13.76 17.94 18.28
CA TRP A 289 12.79 18.06 19.36
C TRP A 289 13.25 17.29 20.60
N GLN A 290 13.76 16.07 20.43
CA GLN A 290 14.30 15.24 21.51
C GLN A 290 15.53 15.90 22.15
N GLU A 291 16.48 16.38 21.35
CA GLU A 291 17.67 17.10 21.85
C GLU A 291 17.30 18.29 22.74
N LYS A 292 16.21 19.01 22.37
CA LYS A 292 15.73 20.17 23.14
C LYS A 292 15.02 19.80 24.43
N HIS A 293 14.28 18.67 24.47
CA HIS A 293 13.39 18.35 25.58
C HIS A 293 13.89 17.18 26.45
N GLU A 294 14.79 16.37 25.91
CA GLU A 294 15.37 15.18 26.56
C GLU A 294 16.89 15.16 26.27
N PRO A 295 17.65 16.14 26.81
CA PRO A 295 19.09 16.21 26.57
C PRO A 295 19.79 14.97 27.14
N GLY A 296 20.57 14.27 26.31
CA GLY A 296 21.25 13.01 26.67
C GLY A 296 20.60 11.75 26.10
N THR A 297 19.39 11.82 25.59
CA THR A 297 18.73 10.70 24.91
C THR A 297 18.78 10.82 23.37
N ALA A 298 19.51 11.83 22.87
CA ALA A 298 19.65 12.04 21.43
C ALA A 298 20.35 10.84 20.78
N HIS A 299 19.58 10.04 20.06
CA HIS A 299 20.11 8.93 19.28
C HIS A 299 20.79 9.45 18.03
N ASP A 300 21.93 8.85 17.67
CA ASP A 300 22.63 9.17 16.41
C ASP A 300 21.80 8.69 15.22
N PHE A 301 21.04 9.61 14.61
CA PHE A 301 20.24 9.36 13.43
C PHE A 301 21.04 9.34 12.12
N THR A 302 22.38 9.46 12.20
CA THR A 302 23.25 9.51 11.00
C THR A 302 23.54 8.11 10.42
N GLY A 303 23.27 7.04 11.16
CA GLY A 303 23.48 5.67 10.72
C GLY A 303 22.35 5.12 9.84
N ARG A 304 22.67 4.27 8.87
CA ARG A 304 21.69 3.52 8.05
C ARG A 304 20.66 2.77 8.88
N ARG A 305 20.98 2.38 10.10
CA ARG A 305 20.10 1.69 11.04
C ARG A 305 18.88 2.53 11.47
N ALA A 306 19.01 3.85 11.46
CA ALA A 306 17.90 4.76 11.78
C ALA A 306 16.74 4.67 10.77
N PHE A 307 17.01 4.25 9.54
CA PHE A 307 15.99 4.08 8.49
C PHE A 307 15.31 2.72 8.50
N THR A 308 15.98 1.68 9.02
CA THR A 308 15.46 0.31 9.09
C THR A 308 14.89 -0.02 10.48
N ALA A 309 15.31 0.70 11.51
CA ALA A 309 14.78 0.55 12.86
C ALA A 309 13.31 1.00 12.92
N HIS A 310 12.52 0.28 13.66
CA HIS A 310 11.09 0.51 13.84
C HIS A 310 10.79 1.94 14.29
N PRO A 311 10.13 2.77 13.48
CA PRO A 311 9.77 4.13 13.90
C PRO A 311 8.81 4.14 15.11
N GLU A 312 8.09 3.06 15.35
CA GLU A 312 7.18 2.90 16.51
C GLU A 312 7.93 2.74 17.84
N ARG A 313 9.19 2.30 17.81
CA ARG A 313 10.05 2.15 18.98
C ARG A 313 10.45 3.49 19.58
N TRP A 314 10.64 4.51 18.74
CA TRP A 314 10.99 5.87 19.15
C TRP A 314 9.87 6.58 19.91
N GLU A 315 8.64 6.07 19.83
CA GLU A 315 7.48 6.60 20.55
C GLU A 315 7.29 5.95 21.94
N ASN A 316 7.82 4.72 22.16
CA ASN A 316 7.45 3.90 23.30
C ASN A 316 8.57 3.56 24.29
N ASP A 317 9.85 3.61 23.90
CA ASP A 317 10.93 3.18 24.79
C ASP A 317 12.16 4.07 24.78
N GLY A 318 12.52 4.52 25.97
CA GLY A 318 13.90 4.84 26.28
C GLY A 318 14.70 3.54 26.46
N ASP A 319 15.74 3.40 25.71
CA ASP A 319 17.00 2.71 25.99
C ASP A 319 17.13 1.18 26.03
N ALA A 320 16.11 0.38 25.99
CA ALA A 320 16.31 -1.08 25.94
C ALA A 320 16.10 -1.60 24.52
N VAL A 321 17.20 -2.00 23.85
CA VAL A 321 17.11 -2.85 22.64
C VAL A 321 16.47 -4.16 23.12
N ASP A 322 15.21 -4.42 22.69
CA ASP A 322 14.58 -5.70 22.96
C ASP A 322 15.47 -6.80 22.33
N PRO A 323 16.00 -7.75 23.11
CA PRO A 323 16.87 -8.80 22.61
C PRO A 323 16.19 -9.64 21.50
N VAL A 324 14.87 -9.67 21.46
CA VAL A 324 14.09 -10.33 20.39
C VAL A 324 14.18 -9.54 19.09
N GLU A 325 14.15 -8.20 19.15
CA GLU A 325 14.29 -7.35 17.97
C GLU A 325 15.73 -7.34 17.41
N ALA A 326 16.74 -7.29 18.29
CA ALA A 326 18.14 -7.40 17.87
C ALA A 326 18.37 -8.72 17.10
N ARG A 327 17.78 -9.80 17.58
CA ARG A 327 17.84 -11.13 16.92
C ARG A 327 17.05 -11.18 15.62
N ALA A 328 15.92 -10.47 15.52
CA ALA A 328 15.14 -10.35 14.30
C ALA A 328 15.88 -9.54 13.23
N ASP A 329 16.57 -8.45 13.62
CA ASP A 329 17.38 -7.63 12.72
C ASP A 329 18.61 -8.39 12.22
N GLU A 330 19.26 -9.20 13.07
CA GLU A 330 20.35 -10.09 12.69
C GLU A 330 19.89 -11.16 11.70
N MET A 331 18.76 -11.81 11.96
CA MET A 331 18.16 -12.79 11.05
C MET A 331 17.80 -12.14 9.70
N HIS A 332 17.32 -10.92 9.74
CA HIS A 332 16.97 -10.14 8.56
C HIS A 332 18.20 -9.78 7.72
N ALA A 333 19.26 -9.33 8.37
CA ALA A 333 20.54 -9.05 7.73
C ALA A 333 21.16 -10.31 7.12
N ALA A 334 21.10 -11.43 7.85
CA ALA A 334 21.59 -12.72 7.37
C ALA A 334 20.80 -13.24 6.18
N MET A 335 19.45 -13.12 6.18
CA MET A 335 18.61 -13.47 5.04
C MET A 335 18.87 -12.60 3.82
N LYS A 336 19.07 -11.30 4.03
CA LYS A 336 19.40 -10.34 2.96
C LYS A 336 20.77 -10.67 2.34
N ALA A 337 21.77 -10.95 3.17
CA ALA A 337 23.10 -11.36 2.73
C ALA A 337 23.04 -12.67 1.92
N ARG A 338 22.32 -13.67 2.42
CA ARG A 338 22.12 -14.96 1.74
C ARG A 338 21.44 -14.82 0.38
N ASN A 339 20.42 -13.95 0.28
CA ASN A 339 19.73 -13.69 -0.99
C ASN A 339 20.57 -12.90 -2.00
N GLN A 340 21.60 -12.19 -1.52
CA GLN A 340 22.57 -11.47 -2.34
C GLN A 340 23.79 -12.32 -2.71
N GLY A 341 23.84 -13.59 -2.27
CA GLY A 341 24.98 -14.49 -2.48
C GLY A 341 26.21 -14.13 -1.65
N ILE A 342 26.03 -13.31 -0.59
CA ILE A 342 27.09 -12.95 0.34
C ILE A 342 27.03 -13.93 1.51
N ASP A 343 28.16 -14.60 1.78
CA ASP A 343 28.28 -15.47 2.96
C ASP A 343 28.23 -14.63 4.24
N PRO A 344 27.21 -14.80 5.11
CA PRO A 344 27.07 -14.01 6.32
C PRO A 344 28.17 -14.31 7.37
N THR A 345 28.95 -15.39 7.19
CA THR A 345 30.05 -15.76 8.06
C THR A 345 31.42 -15.27 7.56
N ALA A 346 31.48 -14.72 6.34
CA ALA A 346 32.71 -14.18 5.81
C ALA A 346 33.12 -12.91 6.59
N PRO A 347 34.39 -12.76 6.99
CA PRO A 347 34.85 -11.56 7.67
C PRO A 347 34.61 -10.33 6.78
N SER A 348 34.07 -9.28 7.40
CA SER A 348 33.76 -8.03 6.70
C SER A 348 34.99 -7.48 5.98
N PRO A 349 34.93 -7.15 4.68
CA PRO A 349 36.06 -6.59 3.94
C PRO A 349 36.52 -5.21 4.42
N ALA A 350 35.86 -4.65 5.43
CA ALA A 350 36.18 -3.32 5.98
C ALA A 350 37.43 -3.28 6.88
N HIS A 351 38.09 -4.41 7.13
CA HIS A 351 39.27 -4.49 8.00
C HIS A 351 40.58 -4.69 7.27
N PHE A 352 40.61 -4.66 5.94
CA PHE A 352 41.86 -4.61 5.23
C PHE A 352 42.32 -3.15 5.15
N PRO A 353 43.52 -2.81 5.70
CA PRO A 353 44.09 -1.50 5.43
C PRO A 353 44.28 -1.35 3.92
N PRO A 354 44.08 -0.17 3.35
CA PRO A 354 44.28 0.03 1.91
C PRO A 354 45.71 -0.44 1.55
N PRO A 355 45.88 -1.16 0.42
CA PRO A 355 47.22 -1.58 0.00
C PRO A 355 48.10 -0.37 -0.15
N THR A 356 49.16 -0.29 0.65
CA THR A 356 50.24 0.66 0.47
C THR A 356 50.94 0.30 -0.83
N ILE A 357 50.63 0.99 -1.90
CA ILE A 357 51.37 0.89 -3.15
C ILE A 357 52.72 1.58 -2.92
N PRO A 358 53.83 0.86 -2.98
CA PRO A 358 55.13 1.51 -2.88
C PRO A 358 55.34 2.40 -4.11
N LEU A 359 55.70 3.66 -3.85
CA LEU A 359 55.90 4.72 -4.85
C LEU A 359 57.14 4.49 -5.78
N SER A 360 57.69 3.29 -5.87
CA SER A 360 58.91 2.99 -6.63
C SER A 360 58.73 2.30 -7.98
N SER A 361 57.51 2.20 -8.52
CA SER A 361 57.28 1.55 -9.83
C SER A 361 56.49 2.38 -10.84
N ILE A 362 56.63 3.70 -10.79
CA ILE A 362 56.24 4.54 -11.94
C ILE A 362 57.51 4.73 -12.80
N ALA A 363 57.85 3.69 -13.58
CA ALA A 363 58.75 3.86 -14.71
C ALA A 363 57.92 4.34 -15.90
N ILE A 364 58.24 5.58 -16.25
CA ILE A 364 57.78 6.25 -17.47
C ILE A 364 58.31 5.45 -18.67
N HIS A 365 57.49 4.73 -19.40
CA HIS A 365 57.74 4.35 -20.78
C HIS A 365 56.90 5.22 -21.69
N SER A 366 57.51 6.33 -22.09
CA SER A 366 57.14 7.09 -23.29
C SER A 366 57.79 6.41 -24.49
N ASN A 367 57.09 6.45 -25.62
CA ASN A 367 57.47 6.17 -27.00
C ASN A 367 57.05 4.80 -27.54
N GLU A 368 55.95 4.84 -28.31
CA GLU A 368 55.93 4.30 -29.67
C GLU A 368 54.83 4.96 -30.50
N PRO A 369 55.04 5.13 -31.84
CA PRO A 369 54.35 6.14 -32.62
C PRO A 369 53.15 5.59 -33.37
N LEU A 370 52.30 6.55 -33.73
CA LEU A 370 51.20 6.45 -34.71
C LEU A 370 51.60 5.66 -35.97
N ASN A 371 50.75 4.74 -36.39
CA ASN A 371 50.70 4.26 -37.76
C ASN A 371 49.31 4.48 -38.36
N GLU A 372 49.20 5.49 -39.20
CA GLU A 372 48.15 5.74 -40.16
C GLU A 372 48.05 4.57 -41.15
N HIS A 373 46.91 4.01 -41.33
CA HIS A 373 46.50 3.47 -42.64
C HIS A 373 45.04 3.79 -42.88
N ALA A 374 44.91 4.72 -43.82
CA ALA A 374 43.73 4.98 -44.57
C ALA A 374 43.35 3.78 -45.46
N ALA A 375 42.11 3.52 -45.66
CA ALA A 375 41.54 3.03 -46.92
C ALA A 375 40.01 3.28 -46.95
N GLU A 376 39.64 3.86 -47.99
CA GLU A 376 38.40 4.41 -48.48
C GLU A 376 37.37 3.36 -48.96
N PRO A 377 36.25 3.78 -49.61
CA PRO A 377 34.91 3.23 -49.40
C PRO A 377 34.45 2.42 -50.64
N GLY A 378 33.41 1.65 -50.42
CA GLY A 378 32.77 0.90 -51.52
C GLY A 378 31.27 0.66 -51.29
N GLN A 379 30.46 1.49 -51.86
CA GLN A 379 29.36 1.25 -52.83
C GLN A 379 28.37 0.09 -52.53
N SER A 380 27.14 0.42 -52.20
CA SER A 380 25.98 0.43 -53.15
C SER A 380 25.41 -0.94 -53.60
N ARG A 381 24.04 -0.98 -53.51
CA ARG A 381 23.01 -1.85 -54.16
C ARG A 381 22.52 -3.00 -53.27
N VAL A 382 21.27 -3.20 -53.04
CA VAL A 382 19.96 -2.98 -53.73
C VAL A 382 18.91 -2.84 -52.63
#